data_023b4bcabd51a4e0292f96e2e6b1d367
#
_entry.id   023b4bcabd51a4e0292f96e2e6b1d367
#
_cell.length_a   1.000
_cell.length_b   1.000
_cell.length_c   1.000
_cell.angle_alpha   90.00
_cell.angle_beta   90.00
_cell.angle_gamma   90.00
#
_symmetry.space_group_name_H-M   'P 1'
#
loop_
_entity.id
_entity.type
_entity.pdbx_description
1 polymer ?
#
loop_
_entity_poly.entity_id
_entity_poly.type
_entity_poly.pdbx_seq_one_letter_code
_entity_poly.pdbx_strand_id
1 'polypeptide(L)'
;FACPIFILYYAPFDFVLESVLLAVSNLCAVRDDRVLFEQLDFALNTGEIMQVVGANGTGKTTLLNGLMGLAPFEQGQITWHGQDISDNPTLFKQSVTFVGHLLGLKSLLTPIENLQFLSQLQQKKVTPTQIMAALKKLGLYGYEETPIANLSAGQKRRVALARLFIEQSPLWVLDEPFTAIDHAGVQALETWLIEHAQQGGMVLLTTHHVFNPEFPLRRLDLARYRAVEMR
;
A
#
# COMPACT_ATOMS: atom_id res chain seq x y z
N PHE A 1 -10.62 -40.18 -15.10
CA PHE A 1 -10.09 -39.06 -15.90
C PHE A 1 -9.87 -37.90 -14.93
N ALA A 2 -8.60 -37.70 -14.52
CA ALA A 2 -8.18 -36.65 -13.59
C ALA A 2 -7.96 -35.37 -14.41
N CYS A 3 -8.63 -34.30 -13.97
CA CYS A 3 -8.45 -32.96 -14.49
C CYS A 3 -7.18 -32.34 -13.85
N PRO A 4 -6.21 -31.83 -14.61
CA PRO A 4 -5.04 -31.20 -14.01
C PRO A 4 -5.42 -29.82 -13.48
N ILE A 5 -5.20 -29.63 -12.18
CA ILE A 5 -5.23 -28.35 -11.51
C ILE A 5 -4.11 -27.48 -12.10
N PHE A 6 -4.47 -26.45 -12.86
CA PHE A 6 -3.53 -25.41 -13.26
C PHE A 6 -3.11 -24.63 -12.02
N ILE A 7 -1.99 -25.02 -11.44
CA ILE A 7 -1.22 -24.19 -10.51
C ILE A 7 -0.61 -23.08 -11.37
N LEU A 8 -1.17 -21.89 -11.30
CA LEU A 8 -0.52 -20.69 -11.80
C LEU A 8 0.76 -20.50 -10.98
N TYR A 9 1.89 -20.90 -11.58
CA TYR A 9 3.23 -20.60 -11.07
C TYR A 9 3.38 -19.07 -11.04
N TYR A 10 3.32 -18.50 -9.84
CA TYR A 10 4.00 -17.26 -9.56
C TYR A 10 5.48 -17.52 -9.75
N ALA A 11 6.09 -16.96 -10.78
CA ALA A 11 7.54 -16.97 -10.88
C ALA A 11 8.07 -16.20 -9.64
N PRO A 12 8.97 -16.82 -8.84
CA PRO A 12 9.59 -16.10 -7.74
C PRO A 12 10.35 -14.90 -8.31
N PHE A 13 10.15 -13.73 -7.71
CA PHE A 13 11.03 -12.60 -7.95
C PHE A 13 12.42 -13.03 -7.51
N ASP A 14 13.37 -13.09 -8.44
CA ASP A 14 14.80 -13.23 -8.13
C ASP A 14 15.28 -11.95 -7.42
N PHE A 15 15.02 -11.87 -6.11
CA PHE A 15 15.62 -10.85 -5.25
C PHE A 15 17.00 -11.32 -4.82
N VAL A 16 18.02 -10.68 -5.36
CA VAL A 16 19.37 -10.68 -4.79
C VAL A 16 19.28 -10.07 -3.39
N LEU A 17 19.77 -10.79 -2.39
CA LEU A 17 19.77 -10.46 -0.96
C LEU A 17 20.58 -9.18 -0.66
N GLU A 18 20.02 -8.01 -0.88
CA GLU A 18 20.43 -6.77 -0.20
C GLU A 18 19.30 -6.33 0.72
N SER A 19 19.59 -6.24 2.03
CA SER A 19 18.59 -6.33 3.09
C SER A 19 17.76 -5.08 3.36
N VAL A 20 18.15 -3.90 2.93
CA VAL A 20 17.39 -2.66 3.14
C VAL A 20 16.91 -2.11 1.83
N LEU A 21 15.60 -2.02 1.65
CA LEU A 21 15.04 -1.58 0.38
C LEU A 21 14.47 -0.18 0.43
N LEU A 22 13.79 0.21 1.51
CA LEU A 22 13.32 1.57 1.73
C LEU A 22 13.99 2.13 2.98
N ALA A 23 14.77 3.19 2.85
CA ALA A 23 15.32 3.92 3.99
C ALA A 23 14.88 5.38 3.96
N VAL A 24 14.55 5.89 5.13
CA VAL A 24 14.12 7.27 5.36
C VAL A 24 15.03 7.86 6.42
N SER A 25 15.60 9.03 6.13
CA SER A 25 16.56 9.70 7.01
C SER A 25 16.21 11.16 7.20
N ASN A 26 16.18 11.58 8.46
CA ASN A 26 15.97 12.97 8.90
C ASN A 26 14.75 13.64 8.25
N LEU A 27 13.65 12.91 8.09
CA LEU A 27 12.48 13.41 7.40
C LEU A 27 11.70 14.39 8.29
N CYS A 28 11.30 15.53 7.70
CA CYS A 28 10.49 16.55 8.35
C CYS A 28 9.26 16.86 7.50
N ALA A 29 8.09 16.88 8.12
CA ALA A 29 6.85 17.29 7.48
C ALA A 29 6.17 18.41 8.27
N VAL A 30 5.77 19.45 7.54
CA VAL A 30 5.02 20.60 8.07
C VAL A 30 3.70 20.70 7.33
N ARG A 31 2.64 21.07 8.03
CA ARG A 31 1.33 21.33 7.46
C ARG A 31 0.64 22.46 8.23
N ASP A 32 0.15 23.46 7.51
CA ASP A 32 -0.55 24.62 8.10
C ASP A 32 0.31 25.25 9.22
N ASP A 33 1.61 25.52 8.94
CA ASP A 33 2.64 26.07 9.85
C ASP A 33 2.90 25.23 11.12
N ARG A 34 2.40 23.99 11.15
CA ARG A 34 2.61 23.06 12.24
C ARG A 34 3.54 21.93 11.84
N VAL A 35 4.61 21.71 12.59
CA VAL A 35 5.47 20.54 12.45
C VAL A 35 4.69 19.30 12.89
N LEU A 36 4.50 18.37 11.96
CA LEU A 36 3.84 17.07 12.22
C LEU A 36 4.82 16.09 12.84
N PHE A 37 6.00 16.00 12.24
CA PHE A 37 7.15 15.23 12.74
C PHE A 37 8.45 15.82 12.16
N GLU A 38 9.54 15.62 12.87
CA GLU A 38 10.89 16.01 12.47
C GLU A 38 11.89 14.93 12.86
N GLN A 39 13.07 14.91 12.20
CA GLN A 39 14.12 13.92 12.44
C GLN A 39 13.60 12.47 12.39
N LEU A 40 12.64 12.20 11.51
CA LEU A 40 12.07 10.87 11.36
C LEU A 40 13.03 9.98 10.58
N ASP A 41 13.49 8.91 11.24
CA ASP A 41 14.35 7.88 10.67
C ASP A 41 13.68 6.51 10.76
N PHE A 42 13.63 5.78 9.67
CA PHE A 42 13.27 4.37 9.67
C PHE A 42 13.76 3.66 8.41
N ALA A 43 13.85 2.35 8.49
CA ALA A 43 14.11 1.50 7.34
C ALA A 43 13.08 0.37 7.31
N LEU A 44 12.70 -0.04 6.09
CA LEU A 44 11.82 -1.18 5.84
C LEU A 44 12.58 -2.19 4.99
N ASN A 45 12.68 -3.40 5.52
CA ASN A 45 13.42 -4.49 4.91
C ASN A 45 12.48 -5.44 4.17
N THR A 46 13.05 -6.23 3.30
CA THR A 46 12.37 -7.35 2.64
C THR A 46 11.68 -8.25 3.67
N GLY A 47 10.42 -8.57 3.43
CA GLY A 47 9.63 -9.42 4.30
C GLY A 47 9.04 -8.73 5.54
N GLU A 48 9.21 -7.42 5.69
CA GLU A 48 8.68 -6.67 6.84
C GLU A 48 7.29 -6.08 6.58
N ILE A 49 6.47 -6.11 7.65
CA ILE A 49 5.22 -5.37 7.74
C ILE A 49 5.39 -4.30 8.82
N MET A 50 5.23 -3.02 8.45
CA MET A 50 5.36 -1.89 9.37
C MET A 50 4.06 -1.10 9.47
N GLN A 51 3.57 -0.95 10.69
CA GLN A 51 2.44 -0.09 11.01
C GLN A 51 2.94 1.28 11.48
N VAL A 52 2.51 2.34 10.80
CA VAL A 52 2.69 3.71 11.28
C VAL A 52 1.58 4.03 12.28
N VAL A 53 1.97 4.28 13.53
CA VAL A 53 1.06 4.57 14.64
C VAL A 53 1.20 6.01 15.12
N GLY A 54 0.18 6.52 15.78
CA GLY A 54 0.10 7.87 16.34
C GLY A 54 -1.35 8.37 16.40
N ALA A 55 -1.61 9.38 17.21
CA ALA A 55 -2.92 10.02 17.32
C ALA A 55 -3.38 10.62 15.97
N ASN A 56 -4.65 10.97 15.85
CA ASN A 56 -5.13 11.68 14.67
C ASN A 56 -4.42 13.03 14.55
N GLY A 57 -4.05 13.39 13.31
CA GLY A 57 -3.30 14.62 13.03
C GLY A 57 -1.79 14.56 13.31
N THR A 58 -1.21 13.38 13.64
CA THR A 58 0.25 13.25 13.80
C THR A 58 1.03 13.16 12.49
N GLY A 59 0.34 13.14 11.34
CA GLY A 59 1.02 13.09 10.05
C GLY A 59 1.10 11.70 9.41
N LYS A 60 0.39 10.67 9.90
CA LYS A 60 0.40 9.32 9.30
C LYS A 60 0.11 9.34 7.80
N THR A 61 -1.03 9.88 7.40
CA THR A 61 -1.41 10.04 5.98
C THR A 61 -0.46 10.96 5.22
N THR A 62 0.09 11.99 5.89
CA THR A 62 1.07 12.91 5.29
C THR A 62 2.36 12.16 4.96
N LEU A 63 2.84 11.28 5.86
CA LEU A 63 4.00 10.43 5.60
C LEU A 63 3.77 9.55 4.37
N LEU A 64 2.65 8.81 4.32
CA LEU A 64 2.35 7.94 3.18
C LEU A 64 2.19 8.72 1.87
N ASN A 65 1.49 9.86 1.89
CA ASN A 65 1.34 10.71 0.72
C ASN A 65 2.67 11.32 0.26
N GLY A 66 3.52 11.74 1.20
CA GLY A 66 4.83 12.28 0.90
C GLY A 66 5.75 11.25 0.26
N LEU A 67 5.77 10.00 0.72
CA LEU A 67 6.48 8.90 0.08
C LEU A 67 6.06 8.74 -1.39
N MET A 68 4.78 8.96 -1.70
CA MET A 68 4.26 8.89 -3.07
C MET A 68 4.46 10.19 -3.87
N GLY A 69 5.08 11.22 -3.27
CA GLY A 69 5.25 12.54 -3.89
C GLY A 69 3.95 13.31 -4.06
N LEU A 70 2.92 13.01 -3.24
CA LEU A 70 1.62 13.70 -3.22
C LEU A 70 1.58 14.83 -2.19
N ALA A 71 2.56 14.89 -1.28
CA ALA A 71 2.79 15.96 -0.32
C ALA A 71 4.29 16.23 -0.24
N PRO A 72 4.73 17.49 -0.05
CA PRO A 72 6.15 17.79 0.12
C PRO A 72 6.62 17.39 1.53
N PHE A 73 7.92 17.12 1.63
CA PHE A 73 8.67 17.13 2.87
C PHE A 73 9.56 18.36 2.90
N GLU A 74 9.74 18.97 4.07
CA GLU A 74 10.60 20.15 4.24
C GLU A 74 12.08 19.78 4.24
N GLN A 75 12.41 18.60 4.78
CA GLN A 75 13.76 18.09 4.91
C GLN A 75 13.76 16.56 4.90
N GLY A 76 14.96 16.01 4.67
CA GLY A 76 15.22 14.59 4.74
C GLY A 76 15.43 13.94 3.38
N GLN A 77 15.77 12.67 3.44
CA GLN A 77 16.07 11.86 2.25
C GLN A 77 15.32 10.53 2.32
N ILE A 78 14.87 10.07 1.18
CA ILE A 78 14.24 8.76 1.03
C ILE A 78 15.01 8.01 -0.04
N THR A 79 15.49 6.82 0.29
CA THR A 79 16.19 5.97 -0.66
C THR A 79 15.43 4.67 -0.89
N TRP A 80 15.46 4.21 -2.14
CA TRP A 80 14.96 2.93 -2.60
C TRP A 80 16.12 2.15 -3.23
N HIS A 81 16.44 0.97 -2.69
CA HIS A 81 17.66 0.23 -3.06
C HIS A 81 18.93 1.08 -3.00
N GLY A 82 19.06 1.94 -1.99
CA GLY A 82 20.21 2.82 -1.80
C GLY A 82 20.27 4.02 -2.75
N GLN A 83 19.31 4.19 -3.66
CA GLN A 83 19.21 5.33 -4.56
C GLN A 83 18.15 6.31 -4.08
N ASP A 84 18.41 7.60 -4.15
CA ASP A 84 17.42 8.61 -3.81
C ASP A 84 16.20 8.52 -4.73
N ILE A 85 14.99 8.48 -4.16
CA ILE A 85 13.78 8.39 -4.96
C ILE A 85 13.51 9.63 -5.81
N SER A 86 14.16 10.77 -5.49
CA SER A 86 14.08 12.00 -6.28
C SER A 86 14.84 11.91 -7.60
N ASP A 87 15.85 11.05 -7.68
CA ASP A 87 16.64 10.84 -8.90
C ASP A 87 15.82 10.12 -9.98
N ASN A 88 14.95 9.18 -9.58
CA ASN A 88 14.07 8.48 -10.49
C ASN A 88 12.69 8.17 -9.84
N PRO A 89 11.82 9.18 -9.69
CA PRO A 89 10.53 9.02 -9.04
C PRO A 89 9.61 8.00 -9.75
N THR A 90 9.77 7.87 -11.07
CA THR A 90 8.96 6.94 -11.87
C THR A 90 9.28 5.50 -11.51
N LEU A 91 10.55 5.14 -11.39
CA LEU A 91 11.00 3.80 -11.03
C LEU A 91 10.49 3.42 -9.63
N PHE A 92 10.63 4.31 -8.66
CA PHE A 92 10.10 4.08 -7.31
C PHE A 92 8.58 3.87 -7.34
N LYS A 93 7.82 4.75 -8.00
CA LYS A 93 6.35 4.64 -8.10
C LYS A 93 5.90 3.34 -8.78
N GLN A 94 6.64 2.84 -9.76
CA GLN A 94 6.36 1.55 -10.40
C GLN A 94 6.61 0.35 -9.46
N SER A 95 7.45 0.53 -8.43
CA SER A 95 7.74 -0.50 -7.41
C SER A 95 6.73 -0.48 -6.25
N VAL A 96 5.76 0.44 -6.24
CA VAL A 96 4.82 0.63 -5.14
C VAL A 96 3.38 0.45 -5.60
N THR A 97 2.60 -0.36 -4.88
CA THR A 97 1.13 -0.27 -4.94
C THR A 97 0.64 0.59 -3.78
N PHE A 98 0.14 1.77 -4.09
CA PHE A 98 -0.41 2.70 -3.12
C PHE A 98 -1.94 2.66 -3.10
N VAL A 99 -2.53 2.37 -1.93
CA VAL A 99 -3.97 2.49 -1.68
C VAL A 99 -4.17 3.50 -0.56
N GLY A 100 -4.45 4.74 -0.94
CA GLY A 100 -4.65 5.85 -0.04
C GLY A 100 -6.07 5.91 0.55
N HIS A 101 -6.30 6.93 1.37
CA HIS A 101 -7.63 7.24 1.88
C HIS A 101 -8.61 7.55 0.73
N LEU A 102 -8.17 8.34 -0.25
CA LEU A 102 -8.87 8.53 -1.51
C LEU A 102 -8.50 7.38 -2.46
N LEU A 103 -9.48 6.57 -2.85
CA LEU A 103 -9.27 5.33 -3.60
C LEU A 103 -8.80 5.55 -5.06
N GLY A 104 -8.91 6.78 -5.57
CA GLY A 104 -8.52 7.12 -6.95
C GLY A 104 -9.42 6.51 -8.04
N LEU A 105 -10.56 5.95 -7.65
CA LEU A 105 -11.51 5.32 -8.59
C LEU A 105 -12.34 6.38 -9.32
N LYS A 106 -12.55 6.17 -10.62
CA LYS A 106 -13.43 6.97 -11.45
C LYS A 106 -14.85 6.46 -11.31
N SER A 107 -15.77 7.30 -10.83
CA SER A 107 -17.15 6.93 -10.45
C SER A 107 -17.98 6.39 -11.62
N LEU A 108 -17.75 6.89 -12.83
CA LEU A 108 -18.48 6.49 -14.04
C LEU A 108 -17.96 5.20 -14.68
N LEU A 109 -16.76 4.78 -14.34
CA LEU A 109 -16.16 3.55 -14.87
C LEU A 109 -16.55 2.34 -14.00
N THR A 110 -16.55 1.17 -14.63
CA THR A 110 -16.71 -0.13 -13.95
C THR A 110 -15.44 -0.52 -13.19
N PRO A 111 -15.47 -1.53 -12.30
CA PRO A 111 -14.27 -2.10 -11.70
C PRO A 111 -13.21 -2.52 -12.71
N ILE A 112 -13.59 -3.23 -13.77
CA ILE A 112 -12.66 -3.65 -14.83
C ILE A 112 -11.98 -2.45 -15.47
N GLU A 113 -12.77 -1.47 -15.94
CA GLU A 113 -12.25 -0.27 -16.58
C GLU A 113 -11.33 0.55 -15.67
N ASN A 114 -11.71 0.69 -14.39
CA ASN A 114 -10.86 1.37 -13.40
C ASN A 114 -9.50 0.66 -13.21
N LEU A 115 -9.51 -0.66 -13.05
CA LEU A 115 -8.30 -1.42 -12.84
C LEU A 115 -7.41 -1.43 -14.09
N GLN A 116 -7.98 -1.51 -15.29
CA GLN A 116 -7.26 -1.36 -16.55
C GLN A 116 -6.61 0.04 -16.65
N PHE A 117 -7.40 1.09 -16.37
CA PHE A 117 -6.93 2.47 -16.42
C PHE A 117 -5.77 2.72 -15.43
N LEU A 118 -5.93 2.28 -14.16
CA LEU A 118 -4.90 2.46 -13.13
C LEU A 118 -3.62 1.68 -13.45
N SER A 119 -3.75 0.46 -13.97
CA SER A 119 -2.60 -0.35 -14.39
C SER A 119 -1.85 0.30 -15.55
N GLN A 120 -2.57 0.85 -16.53
CA GLN A 120 -1.96 1.58 -17.65
C GLN A 120 -1.20 2.82 -17.20
N LEU A 121 -1.74 3.58 -16.23
CA LEU A 121 -1.05 4.74 -15.66
C LEU A 121 0.28 4.34 -15.01
N GLN A 122 0.35 3.16 -14.43
CA GLN A 122 1.57 2.60 -13.84
C GLN A 122 2.45 1.84 -14.85
N GLN A 123 2.09 1.88 -16.14
CA GLN A 123 2.77 1.15 -17.21
C GLN A 123 2.82 -0.38 -16.96
N LYS A 124 1.88 -0.91 -16.19
CA LYS A 124 1.75 -2.36 -15.92
C LYS A 124 0.91 -3.01 -17.02
N LYS A 125 1.41 -4.12 -17.56
CA LYS A 125 0.65 -4.94 -18.51
C LYS A 125 -0.23 -5.91 -17.73
N VAL A 126 -1.51 -5.62 -17.65
CA VAL A 126 -2.49 -6.45 -16.93
C VAL A 126 -3.54 -6.95 -17.93
N THR A 127 -3.81 -8.24 -17.90
CA THR A 127 -4.82 -8.87 -18.76
C THR A 127 -6.21 -8.82 -18.12
N PRO A 128 -7.29 -8.82 -18.90
CA PRO A 128 -8.65 -8.92 -18.37
C PRO A 128 -8.85 -10.13 -17.45
N THR A 129 -8.21 -11.26 -17.76
CA THR A 129 -8.27 -12.47 -16.94
C THR A 129 -7.68 -12.26 -15.54
N GLN A 130 -6.56 -11.56 -15.44
CA GLN A 130 -5.94 -11.22 -14.14
C GLN A 130 -6.85 -10.29 -13.32
N ILE A 131 -7.47 -9.31 -13.96
CA ILE A 131 -8.42 -8.39 -13.31
C ILE A 131 -9.62 -9.18 -12.77
N MET A 132 -10.22 -10.04 -13.60
CA MET A 132 -11.35 -10.87 -13.19
C MET A 132 -11.00 -11.78 -12.01
N ALA A 133 -9.81 -12.39 -12.02
CA ALA A 133 -9.34 -13.23 -10.92
C ALA A 133 -9.16 -12.43 -9.62
N ALA A 134 -8.60 -11.21 -9.70
CA ALA A 134 -8.44 -10.32 -8.56
C ALA A 134 -9.80 -9.87 -7.98
N LEU A 135 -10.75 -9.47 -8.84
CA LEU A 135 -12.10 -9.09 -8.40
C LEU A 135 -12.81 -10.27 -7.73
N LYS A 136 -12.71 -11.47 -8.30
CA LYS A 136 -13.28 -12.69 -7.70
C LYS A 136 -12.66 -12.99 -6.33
N LYS A 137 -11.33 -12.88 -6.20
CA LYS A 137 -10.60 -13.07 -4.92
C LYS A 137 -11.12 -12.13 -3.83
N LEU A 138 -11.54 -10.92 -4.21
CA LEU A 138 -12.07 -9.89 -3.31
C LEU A 138 -13.59 -9.96 -3.10
N GLY A 139 -14.26 -11.02 -3.59
CA GLY A 139 -15.70 -11.18 -3.43
C GLY A 139 -16.53 -10.18 -4.24
N LEU A 140 -16.01 -9.71 -5.37
CA LEU A 140 -16.69 -8.78 -6.28
C LEU A 140 -17.25 -9.50 -7.53
N TYR A 141 -17.43 -10.81 -7.44
CA TYR A 141 -18.07 -11.58 -8.51
C TYR A 141 -19.50 -11.08 -8.75
N GLY A 142 -19.82 -10.77 -10.00
CA GLY A 142 -21.10 -10.20 -10.42
C GLY A 142 -21.19 -8.67 -10.36
N TYR A 143 -20.14 -7.98 -9.89
CA TYR A 143 -20.07 -6.51 -9.84
C TYR A 143 -19.08 -5.92 -10.85
N GLU A 144 -18.48 -6.75 -11.69
CA GLU A 144 -17.36 -6.38 -12.56
C GLU A 144 -17.70 -5.25 -13.51
N GLU A 145 -18.96 -5.26 -14.01
CA GLU A 145 -19.51 -4.29 -14.99
C GLU A 145 -20.39 -3.21 -14.30
N THR A 146 -20.50 -3.22 -12.97
CA THR A 146 -21.31 -2.25 -12.24
C THR A 146 -20.51 -0.94 -12.08
N PRO A 147 -21.00 0.22 -12.55
CA PRO A 147 -20.30 1.49 -12.34
C PRO A 147 -19.96 1.72 -10.88
N ILE A 148 -18.75 2.24 -10.60
CA ILE A 148 -18.25 2.51 -9.23
C ILE A 148 -19.23 3.38 -8.43
N ALA A 149 -19.93 4.31 -9.08
CA ALA A 149 -20.94 5.14 -8.42
C ALA A 149 -21.97 4.31 -7.64
N ASN A 150 -22.36 3.15 -8.19
CA ASN A 150 -23.41 2.27 -7.68
C ASN A 150 -22.92 1.23 -6.67
N LEU A 151 -21.62 1.18 -6.41
CA LEU A 151 -21.03 0.27 -5.43
C LEU A 151 -21.08 0.86 -4.01
N SER A 152 -21.21 0.00 -3.00
CA SER A 152 -21.05 0.38 -1.59
C SER A 152 -19.62 0.84 -1.30
N ALA A 153 -19.42 1.53 -0.16
CA ALA A 153 -18.08 1.96 0.27
C ALA A 153 -17.11 0.77 0.42
N GLY A 154 -17.58 -0.35 0.99
CA GLY A 154 -16.78 -1.57 1.13
C GLY A 154 -16.44 -2.20 -0.22
N GLN A 155 -17.39 -2.24 -1.17
CA GLN A 155 -17.11 -2.74 -2.52
C GLN A 155 -16.09 -1.84 -3.25
N LYS A 156 -16.21 -0.51 -3.14
CA LYS A 156 -15.22 0.44 -3.67
C LYS A 156 -13.84 0.19 -3.08
N ARG A 157 -13.75 -0.02 -1.76
CA ARG A 157 -12.48 -0.35 -1.09
C ARG A 157 -11.89 -1.65 -1.64
N ARG A 158 -12.71 -2.70 -1.80
CA ARG A 158 -12.28 -3.97 -2.38
C ARG A 158 -11.80 -3.82 -3.83
N VAL A 159 -12.45 -2.99 -4.66
CA VAL A 159 -11.95 -2.68 -6.03
C VAL A 159 -10.55 -2.05 -5.96
N ALA A 160 -10.32 -1.07 -5.07
CA ALA A 160 -9.01 -0.46 -4.92
C ALA A 160 -7.94 -1.46 -4.45
N LEU A 161 -8.30 -2.38 -3.52
CA LEU A 161 -7.41 -3.44 -3.04
C LEU A 161 -7.11 -4.51 -4.09
N ALA A 162 -7.92 -4.65 -5.16
CA ALA A 162 -7.63 -5.57 -6.25
C ALA A 162 -6.28 -5.27 -6.93
N ARG A 163 -5.81 -4.03 -6.85
CA ARG A 163 -4.51 -3.60 -7.35
C ARG A 163 -3.34 -4.36 -6.71
N LEU A 164 -3.46 -4.76 -5.45
CA LEU A 164 -2.44 -5.56 -4.75
C LEU A 164 -2.11 -6.88 -5.48
N PHE A 165 -3.09 -7.45 -6.20
CA PHE A 165 -2.93 -8.73 -6.89
C PHE A 165 -2.56 -8.59 -8.37
N ILE A 166 -2.81 -7.43 -8.97
CA ILE A 166 -2.56 -7.22 -10.39
C ILE A 166 -1.30 -6.42 -10.68
N GLU A 167 -0.87 -5.54 -9.76
CA GLU A 167 0.30 -4.67 -9.99
C GLU A 167 1.63 -5.34 -9.64
N GLN A 168 1.62 -6.41 -8.83
CA GLN A 168 2.80 -7.19 -8.45
C GLN A 168 3.97 -6.32 -7.95
N SER A 169 3.67 -5.31 -7.15
CA SER A 169 4.66 -4.38 -6.63
C SER A 169 5.32 -4.95 -5.36
N PRO A 170 6.64 -4.81 -5.19
CA PRO A 170 7.34 -5.30 -4.00
C PRO A 170 6.96 -4.54 -2.73
N LEU A 171 6.53 -3.27 -2.83
CA LEU A 171 6.12 -2.45 -1.69
C LEU A 171 4.62 -2.13 -1.77
N TRP A 172 3.90 -2.47 -0.72
CA TRP A 172 2.52 -2.02 -0.52
C TRP A 172 2.48 -0.88 0.50
N VAL A 173 1.92 0.26 0.10
CA VAL A 173 1.70 1.42 0.98
C VAL A 173 0.19 1.61 1.11
N LEU A 174 -0.33 1.42 2.34
CA LEU A 174 -1.77 1.29 2.57
C LEU A 174 -2.24 2.27 3.66
N ASP A 175 -3.15 3.19 3.31
CA ASP A 175 -3.74 4.13 4.28
C ASP A 175 -5.13 3.66 4.70
N GLU A 176 -5.25 3.20 5.95
CA GLU A 176 -6.47 2.65 6.56
C GLU A 176 -7.14 1.54 5.72
N PRO A 177 -6.42 0.49 5.29
CA PRO A 177 -6.95 -0.50 4.35
C PRO A 177 -8.14 -1.30 4.87
N PHE A 178 -8.33 -1.40 6.19
CA PHE A 178 -9.40 -2.17 6.83
C PHE A 178 -10.73 -1.41 6.96
N THR A 179 -10.76 -0.12 6.63
CA THR A 179 -11.98 0.70 6.73
C THR A 179 -13.05 0.20 5.76
N ALA A 180 -14.29 0.10 6.25
CA ALA A 180 -15.47 -0.33 5.50
C ALA A 180 -15.40 -1.77 4.95
N ILE A 181 -14.56 -2.62 5.51
CA ILE A 181 -14.45 -4.04 5.18
C ILE A 181 -15.13 -4.87 6.29
N ASP A 182 -15.84 -5.92 5.92
CA ASP A 182 -16.45 -6.87 6.85
C ASP A 182 -15.42 -7.78 7.52
N HIS A 183 -15.81 -8.49 8.56
CA HIS A 183 -14.91 -9.34 9.34
C HIS A 183 -14.16 -10.37 8.50
N ALA A 184 -14.84 -11.03 7.55
CA ALA A 184 -14.21 -12.02 6.67
C ALA A 184 -13.16 -11.35 5.75
N GLY A 185 -13.45 -10.16 5.24
CA GLY A 185 -12.52 -9.37 4.44
C GLY A 185 -11.31 -8.89 5.24
N VAL A 186 -11.49 -8.55 6.52
CA VAL A 186 -10.38 -8.20 7.43
C VAL A 186 -9.43 -9.38 7.58
N GLN A 187 -9.93 -10.57 7.90
CA GLN A 187 -9.12 -11.79 8.04
C GLN A 187 -8.39 -12.15 6.74
N ALA A 188 -9.09 -12.03 5.61
CA ALA A 188 -8.47 -12.27 4.31
C ALA A 188 -7.33 -11.28 4.03
N LEU A 189 -7.54 -9.99 4.31
CA LEU A 189 -6.51 -8.96 4.11
C LEU A 189 -5.30 -9.21 5.02
N GLU A 190 -5.49 -9.55 6.30
CA GLU A 190 -4.38 -9.93 7.19
C GLU A 190 -3.55 -11.08 6.60
N THR A 191 -4.23 -12.13 6.11
CA THR A 191 -3.56 -13.26 5.45
C THR A 191 -2.74 -12.80 4.24
N TRP A 192 -3.29 -11.94 3.39
CA TRP A 192 -2.59 -11.43 2.20
C TRP A 192 -1.38 -10.56 2.55
N LEU A 193 -1.45 -9.76 3.63
CA LEU A 193 -0.29 -9.00 4.10
C LEU A 193 0.86 -9.93 4.52
N ILE A 194 0.53 -11.00 5.25
CA ILE A 194 1.51 -12.02 5.68
C ILE A 194 2.09 -12.77 4.46
N GLU A 195 1.22 -13.24 3.56
CA GLU A 195 1.65 -13.95 2.34
C GLU A 195 2.60 -13.09 1.50
N HIS A 196 2.28 -11.79 1.34
CA HIS A 196 3.13 -10.87 0.60
C HIS A 196 4.50 -10.70 1.26
N ALA A 197 4.55 -10.51 2.57
CA ALA A 197 5.80 -10.41 3.32
C ALA A 197 6.62 -11.70 3.25
N GLN A 198 5.99 -12.86 3.41
CA GLN A 198 6.65 -14.17 3.30
C GLN A 198 7.26 -14.42 1.92
N GLN A 199 6.70 -13.82 0.87
CA GLN A 199 7.24 -13.85 -0.49
C GLN A 199 8.33 -12.80 -0.75
N GLY A 200 8.80 -12.11 0.28
CA GLY A 200 9.83 -11.09 0.19
C GLY A 200 9.30 -9.68 -0.11
N GLY A 201 7.99 -9.50 -0.16
CA GLY A 201 7.39 -8.17 -0.27
C GLY A 201 7.49 -7.37 1.02
N MET A 202 7.13 -6.11 0.97
CA MET A 202 7.12 -5.18 2.11
C MET A 202 5.79 -4.49 2.20
N VAL A 203 5.38 -4.19 3.45
CA VAL A 203 4.14 -3.46 3.71
C VAL A 203 4.40 -2.30 4.66
N LEU A 204 4.00 -1.10 4.26
CA LEU A 204 3.89 0.06 5.13
C LEU A 204 2.42 0.47 5.22
N LEU A 205 1.84 0.46 6.42
CA LEU A 205 0.42 0.75 6.56
C LEU A 205 0.09 1.64 7.76
N THR A 206 -1.00 2.38 7.63
CA THR A 206 -1.70 3.00 8.76
C THR A 206 -2.97 2.21 9.04
N THR A 207 -3.35 2.05 10.28
CA THR A 207 -4.66 1.49 10.64
C THR A 207 -4.99 1.67 12.11
N HIS A 208 -6.29 1.73 12.41
CA HIS A 208 -6.83 1.57 13.77
C HIS A 208 -7.21 0.12 14.10
N HIS A 209 -7.06 -0.79 13.14
CA HIS A 209 -7.30 -2.20 13.36
C HIS A 209 -6.29 -2.77 14.36
N VAL A 210 -6.77 -3.60 15.28
CA VAL A 210 -5.96 -4.28 16.29
C VAL A 210 -5.64 -5.69 15.78
N PHE A 211 -4.38 -5.90 15.44
CA PHE A 211 -3.90 -7.22 15.02
C PHE A 211 -3.77 -8.18 16.20
N ASN A 212 -3.86 -9.47 15.91
CA ASN A 212 -3.48 -10.51 16.88
C ASN A 212 -2.02 -10.26 17.31
N PRO A 213 -1.67 -10.45 18.62
CA PRO A 213 -0.29 -10.29 19.12
C PRO A 213 0.77 -11.11 18.37
N GLU A 214 0.40 -12.23 17.78
CA GLU A 214 1.30 -13.09 16.98
C GLU A 214 1.52 -12.57 15.54
N PHE A 215 0.78 -11.53 15.11
CA PHE A 215 0.95 -10.95 13.78
C PHE A 215 2.34 -10.30 13.67
N PRO A 216 3.14 -10.63 12.65
CA PRO A 216 4.52 -10.17 12.52
C PRO A 216 4.56 -8.68 12.13
N LEU A 217 4.35 -7.80 13.09
CA LEU A 217 4.18 -6.37 12.89
C LEU A 217 5.24 -5.56 13.61
N ARG A 218 5.97 -4.75 12.87
CA ARG A 218 6.83 -3.70 13.41
C ARG A 218 6.06 -2.37 13.51
N ARG A 219 6.29 -1.58 14.55
CA ARG A 219 5.56 -0.31 14.76
C ARG A 219 6.49 0.87 14.66
N LEU A 220 6.10 1.87 13.87
CA LEU A 220 6.70 3.19 13.75
C LEU A 220 5.77 4.21 14.45
N ASP A 221 6.17 4.68 15.64
CA ASP A 221 5.37 5.63 16.40
C ASP A 221 5.79 7.07 16.09
N LEU A 222 4.96 7.78 15.33
CA LEU A 222 5.21 9.18 14.97
C LEU A 222 5.17 10.14 16.17
N ALA A 223 4.58 9.75 17.29
CA ALA A 223 4.58 10.62 18.47
C ALA A 223 6.00 10.85 19.04
N ARG A 224 6.95 9.93 18.76
CA ARG A 224 8.36 10.05 19.17
C ARG A 224 9.15 11.10 18.38
N TYR A 225 8.62 11.53 17.24
CA TYR A 225 9.26 12.43 16.29
C TYR A 225 8.57 13.80 16.20
N ARG A 226 7.71 14.11 17.17
CA ARG A 226 7.11 15.43 17.29
C ARG A 226 8.12 16.45 17.80
N ALA A 227 8.12 17.64 17.18
CA ALA A 227 8.80 18.79 17.77
C ALA A 227 8.30 19.02 19.19
N VAL A 228 9.23 19.14 20.14
CA VAL A 228 8.90 19.59 21.48
C VAL A 228 8.51 21.06 21.36
N GLU A 229 7.24 21.40 21.50
CA GLU A 229 6.82 22.80 21.64
C GLU A 229 7.59 23.37 22.84
N MET A 230 8.65 24.15 22.57
CA MET A 230 9.24 25.00 23.60
C MET A 230 8.19 26.05 24.00
N ARG A 231 7.61 25.83 25.17
CA ARG A 231 6.70 26.81 25.82
C ARG A 231 7.45 28.05 26.25
#